data_bc8c4d8e4f0a04e08b6d40f2fc994221
#
_entry.id   bc8c4d8e4f0a04e08b6d40f2fc994221
#
_cell.length_a   1.000
_cell.length_b   1.000
_cell.length_c   1.000
_cell.angle_alpha   90.00
_cell.angle_beta   90.00
_cell.angle_gamma   90.00
#
_symmetry.space_group_name_H-M   'P 1'
#
loop_
_entity.id
_entity.type
_entity.pdbx_description
1 polymer ?
#
loop_
_entity_poly.entity_id
_entity_poly.type
_entity_poly.pdbx_seq_one_letter_code
_entity_poly.pdbx_strand_id
1 'polypeptide(L)'
;MAWVVDTSVLLDVRMNDATFGLASAQCLAAHLRDGLVISPVTYMELAPAFDGDARLQEQFLERNGVAWLEPWIHADTERGHRLWADQVKRKRTGQGSKRPVADVFIEAFAKRFQGLITRNPADFKTVPVVVP
;
A
#
# COMPACT_ATOMS: atom_id res chain seq x y z
N MET A 1 -3.19 -9.96 13.09
CA MET A 1 -3.55 -8.81 12.22
C MET A 1 -2.73 -8.86 10.96
N ALA A 2 -3.35 -8.48 9.87
CA ALA A 2 -2.70 -8.49 8.56
C ALA A 2 -1.79 -7.27 8.37
N TRP A 3 -0.89 -7.37 7.38
CA TRP A 3 -0.10 -6.28 6.86
C TRP A 3 -0.72 -5.75 5.57
N VAL A 4 -0.78 -4.45 5.44
CA VAL A 4 -1.19 -3.80 4.19
C VAL A 4 0.01 -3.73 3.26
N VAL A 5 -0.18 -4.04 1.97
CA VAL A 5 0.90 -4.01 0.98
C VAL A 5 0.73 -2.76 0.12
N ASP A 6 1.79 -1.96 0.05
CA ASP A 6 1.84 -0.78 -0.81
C ASP A 6 1.91 -1.20 -2.28
N THR A 7 1.32 -0.41 -3.14
CA THR A 7 1.26 -0.64 -4.59
C THR A 7 2.63 -0.90 -5.19
N SER A 8 3.65 -0.15 -4.79
CA SER A 8 5.01 -0.28 -5.33
C SER A 8 5.58 -1.68 -5.14
N VAL A 9 5.32 -2.32 -4.01
CA VAL A 9 5.81 -3.67 -3.70
C VAL A 9 5.20 -4.70 -4.65
N LEU A 10 3.90 -4.59 -4.90
CA LEU A 10 3.21 -5.50 -5.82
C LEU A 10 3.63 -5.27 -7.27
N LEU A 11 3.87 -4.03 -7.65
CA LEU A 11 4.38 -3.72 -8.99
C LEU A 11 5.79 -4.30 -9.19
N ASP A 12 6.65 -4.25 -8.18
CA ASP A 12 7.98 -4.88 -8.25
C ASP A 12 7.89 -6.37 -8.57
N VAL A 13 6.95 -7.06 -7.92
CA VAL A 13 6.76 -8.50 -8.14
C VAL A 13 6.15 -8.74 -9.51
N ARG A 14 5.11 -7.99 -9.88
CA ARG A 14 4.40 -8.15 -11.16
C ARG A 14 5.33 -7.90 -12.34
N MET A 15 6.14 -6.86 -12.28
CA MET A 15 7.03 -6.47 -13.37
C MET A 15 8.38 -7.17 -13.32
N ASN A 16 8.59 -8.04 -12.34
CA ASN A 16 9.86 -8.71 -12.10
C ASN A 16 11.03 -7.70 -12.10
N ASP A 17 10.88 -6.68 -11.28
CA ASP A 17 11.84 -5.59 -11.20
C ASP A 17 13.25 -6.12 -10.91
N ALA A 18 14.23 -5.68 -11.72
CA ALA A 18 15.60 -6.19 -11.63
C ALA A 18 16.28 -5.88 -10.29
N THR A 19 15.86 -4.78 -9.64
CA THR A 19 16.46 -4.33 -8.39
C THR A 19 15.68 -4.82 -7.17
N PHE A 20 14.35 -4.70 -7.20
CA PHE A 20 13.50 -4.88 -6.03
C PHE A 20 12.59 -6.11 -6.09
N GLY A 21 12.40 -6.73 -7.26
CA GLY A 21 11.41 -7.78 -7.45
C GLY A 21 11.60 -8.98 -6.53
N LEU A 22 12.83 -9.48 -6.42
CA LEU A 22 13.12 -10.63 -5.56
C LEU A 22 12.91 -10.31 -4.08
N ALA A 23 13.45 -9.19 -3.61
CA ALA A 23 13.32 -8.78 -2.22
C ALA A 23 11.86 -8.56 -1.85
N SER A 24 11.08 -7.95 -2.73
CA SER A 24 9.65 -7.73 -2.52
C SER A 24 8.89 -9.07 -2.44
N ALA A 25 9.17 -10.00 -3.36
CA ALA A 25 8.54 -11.33 -3.32
C ALA A 25 8.88 -12.09 -2.04
N GLN A 26 10.13 -12.06 -1.60
CA GLN A 26 10.58 -12.70 -0.38
C GLN A 26 9.91 -12.08 0.86
N CYS A 27 9.76 -10.76 0.88
CA CYS A 27 9.10 -10.06 1.97
C CYS A 27 7.63 -10.47 2.09
N LEU A 28 6.92 -10.55 0.97
CA LEU A 28 5.52 -11.01 0.97
C LEU A 28 5.42 -12.44 1.50
N ALA A 29 6.29 -13.33 1.03
CA ALA A 29 6.31 -14.71 1.49
C ALA A 29 6.56 -14.82 3.00
N ALA A 30 7.44 -13.99 3.53
CA ALA A 30 7.78 -13.98 4.95
C ALA A 30 6.60 -13.51 5.84
N HIS A 31 5.65 -12.79 5.29
CA HIS A 31 4.52 -12.22 6.06
C HIS A 31 3.18 -12.91 5.76
N LEU A 32 3.18 -14.00 5.00
CA LEU A 32 1.95 -14.73 4.67
C LEU A 32 1.17 -15.19 5.89
N ARG A 33 1.85 -15.58 6.95
CA ARG A 33 1.21 -16.07 8.18
C ARG A 33 0.32 -15.01 8.84
N ASP A 34 0.77 -13.78 8.82
CA ASP A 34 0.01 -12.68 9.42
C ASP A 34 -1.16 -12.25 8.55
N GLY A 35 -1.11 -12.62 7.28
CA GLY A 35 -2.06 -12.18 6.27
C GLY A 35 -1.60 -10.91 5.56
N LEU A 36 -1.92 -10.84 4.28
CA LEU A 36 -1.61 -9.69 3.43
C LEU A 36 -2.90 -9.15 2.84
N VAL A 37 -3.08 -7.83 2.89
CA VAL A 37 -4.25 -7.16 2.32
C VAL A 37 -3.82 -5.94 1.52
N ILE A 38 -4.67 -5.50 0.60
CA ILE A 38 -4.49 -4.21 -0.07
C ILE A 38 -5.71 -3.34 0.13
N SER A 39 -5.48 -2.03 0.07
CA SER A 39 -6.56 -1.05 0.07
C SER A 39 -7.29 -1.04 -1.27
N PRO A 40 -8.54 -0.53 -1.32
CA PRO A 40 -9.22 -0.30 -2.59
C PRO A 40 -8.45 0.61 -3.54
N VAL A 41 -7.68 1.56 -3.01
CA VAL A 41 -6.84 2.46 -3.82
C VAL A 41 -5.73 1.66 -4.54
N THR A 42 -5.05 0.78 -3.83
CA THR A 42 -4.02 -0.08 -4.42
C THR A 42 -4.62 -0.98 -5.51
N TYR A 43 -5.82 -1.52 -5.26
CA TYR A 43 -6.49 -2.32 -6.28
C TYR A 43 -6.66 -1.56 -7.58
N MET A 44 -7.07 -0.28 -7.50
CA MET A 44 -7.21 0.57 -8.68
C MET A 44 -5.87 0.93 -9.32
N GLU A 45 -4.87 1.20 -8.50
CA GLU A 45 -3.54 1.57 -9.00
C GLU A 45 -2.85 0.43 -9.75
N LEU A 46 -3.19 -0.81 -9.45
CA LEU A 46 -2.64 -1.98 -10.14
C LEU A 46 -3.22 -2.18 -11.55
N ALA A 47 -4.36 -1.58 -11.85
CA ALA A 47 -5.08 -1.84 -13.09
C ALA A 47 -4.22 -1.71 -14.36
N PRO A 48 -3.39 -0.66 -14.54
CA PRO A 48 -2.56 -0.55 -15.74
C PRO A 48 -1.57 -1.70 -15.93
N ALA A 49 -1.07 -2.28 -14.86
CA ALA A 49 -0.12 -3.40 -14.94
C ALA A 49 -0.75 -4.69 -15.45
N PHE A 50 -2.08 -4.74 -15.53
CA PHE A 50 -2.86 -5.88 -16.01
C PHE A 50 -3.76 -5.49 -17.19
N ASP A 51 -3.48 -4.37 -17.84
CA ASP A 51 -4.28 -3.84 -18.95
C ASP A 51 -5.77 -3.72 -18.64
N GLY A 52 -6.10 -3.45 -17.38
CA GLY A 52 -7.48 -3.34 -16.91
C GLY A 52 -8.20 -4.67 -16.73
N ASP A 53 -7.52 -5.79 -16.87
CA ASP A 53 -8.10 -7.13 -16.70
C ASP A 53 -8.17 -7.50 -15.22
N ALA A 54 -9.34 -7.32 -14.62
CA ALA A 54 -9.55 -7.59 -13.20
C ALA A 54 -9.31 -9.07 -12.84
N ARG A 55 -9.71 -9.99 -13.72
CA ARG A 55 -9.52 -11.42 -13.47
C ARG A 55 -8.04 -11.78 -13.38
N LEU A 56 -7.25 -11.26 -14.30
CA LEU A 56 -5.80 -11.51 -14.32
C LEU A 56 -5.14 -10.92 -13.07
N GLN A 57 -5.56 -9.71 -12.70
CA GLN A 57 -5.07 -9.05 -11.49
C GLN A 57 -5.40 -9.85 -10.22
N GLU A 58 -6.63 -10.34 -10.11
CA GLU A 58 -7.06 -11.12 -8.93
C GLU A 58 -6.34 -12.46 -8.85
N GLN A 59 -6.07 -13.10 -9.98
CA GLN A 59 -5.25 -14.32 -10.01
C GLN A 59 -3.83 -14.05 -9.49
N PHE A 60 -3.25 -12.94 -9.87
CA PHE A 60 -1.94 -12.52 -9.35
C PHE A 60 -1.97 -12.29 -7.84
N LEU A 61 -2.96 -11.56 -7.36
CA LEU A 61 -3.11 -11.31 -5.92
C LEU A 61 -3.30 -12.61 -5.15
N GLU A 62 -4.14 -13.49 -5.63
CA GLU A 62 -4.39 -14.78 -5.00
C GLU A 62 -3.12 -15.63 -4.91
N ARG A 63 -2.32 -15.68 -6.00
CA ARG A 63 -1.05 -16.43 -6.01
C ARG A 63 -0.06 -15.91 -4.97
N ASN A 64 -0.11 -14.62 -4.68
CA ASN A 64 0.78 -14.00 -3.70
C ASN A 64 0.16 -13.95 -2.30
N GLY A 65 -1.00 -14.56 -2.11
CA GLY A 65 -1.65 -14.60 -0.80
C GLY A 65 -2.20 -13.27 -0.33
N VAL A 66 -2.50 -12.36 -1.26
CA VAL A 66 -2.96 -11.01 -0.94
C VAL A 66 -4.47 -10.92 -1.09
N ALA A 67 -5.16 -10.56 -0.01
CA ALA A 67 -6.60 -10.33 -0.02
C ALA A 67 -6.91 -8.92 -0.55
N TRP A 68 -7.97 -8.80 -1.34
CA TRP A 68 -8.31 -7.53 -2.00
C TRP A 68 -9.73 -7.05 -1.74
N LEU A 69 -10.50 -7.76 -0.93
CA LEU A 69 -11.91 -7.42 -0.68
C LEU A 69 -12.13 -6.69 0.64
N GLU A 70 -11.06 -6.29 1.33
CA GLU A 70 -11.17 -5.55 2.58
C GLU A 70 -11.78 -4.18 2.30
N PRO A 71 -12.94 -3.85 2.91
CA PRO A 71 -13.62 -2.61 2.58
C PRO A 71 -12.96 -1.39 3.20
N TRP A 72 -13.10 -0.26 2.51
CA TRP A 72 -12.85 1.05 3.07
C TRP A 72 -13.99 1.39 4.03
N ILE A 73 -13.67 1.84 5.24
CA ILE A 73 -14.68 2.22 6.23
C ILE A 73 -14.58 3.73 6.54
N HIS A 74 -15.62 4.27 7.16
CA HIS A 74 -15.67 5.71 7.45
C HIS A 74 -14.51 6.17 8.35
N ALA A 75 -14.08 5.35 9.28
CA ALA A 75 -12.92 5.68 10.11
C ALA A 75 -11.64 5.90 9.29
N ASP A 76 -11.48 5.19 8.17
CA ASP A 76 -10.37 5.42 7.25
C ASP A 76 -10.46 6.82 6.62
N THR A 77 -11.67 7.23 6.26
CA THR A 77 -11.92 8.58 5.73
C THR A 77 -11.54 9.65 6.74
N GLU A 78 -11.92 9.47 8.00
CA GLU A 78 -11.58 10.41 9.05
C GLU A 78 -10.07 10.53 9.26
N ARG A 79 -9.37 9.41 9.28
CA ARG A 79 -7.91 9.40 9.39
C ARG A 79 -7.24 10.07 8.19
N GLY A 80 -7.71 9.73 7.00
CA GLY A 80 -7.20 10.33 5.76
C GLY A 80 -7.41 11.84 5.73
N HIS A 81 -8.56 12.30 6.20
CA HIS A 81 -8.86 13.72 6.30
C HIS A 81 -7.81 14.45 7.16
N ARG A 82 -7.49 13.90 8.33
CA ARG A 82 -6.47 14.47 9.21
C ARG A 82 -5.08 14.44 8.59
N LEU A 83 -4.69 13.31 8.02
CA LEU A 83 -3.37 13.17 7.38
C LEU A 83 -3.20 14.15 6.23
N TRP A 84 -4.23 14.32 5.41
CA TRP A 84 -4.18 15.25 4.28
C TRP A 84 -4.08 16.69 4.76
N ALA A 85 -4.86 17.08 5.76
CA ALA A 85 -4.81 18.42 6.33
C ALA A 85 -3.43 18.74 6.88
N ASP A 86 -2.81 17.80 7.62
CA ASP A 86 -1.47 17.96 8.16
C ASP A 86 -0.42 18.10 7.06
N GLN A 87 -0.54 17.30 6.00
CA GLN A 87 0.40 17.36 4.88
C GLN A 87 0.35 18.70 4.18
N VAL A 88 -0.85 19.22 3.90
CA VAL A 88 -1.01 20.52 3.25
C VAL A 88 -0.46 21.63 4.15
N LYS A 89 -0.71 21.57 5.44
CA LYS A 89 -0.19 22.53 6.41
C LYS A 89 1.34 22.55 6.43
N ARG A 90 1.97 21.37 6.48
CA ARG A 90 3.43 21.26 6.45
C ARG A 90 4.02 21.84 5.17
N LYS A 91 3.40 21.59 4.03
CA LYS A 91 3.84 22.13 2.75
C LYS A 91 3.79 23.67 2.75
N ARG A 92 2.73 24.25 3.30
CA ARG A 92 2.57 25.72 3.40
C ARG A 92 3.63 26.37 4.27
N THR A 93 4.12 25.65 5.28
CA THR A 93 5.16 26.12 6.19
C THR A 93 6.58 25.73 5.74
N GLY A 94 6.73 25.12 4.57
CA GLY A 94 8.03 24.68 4.05
C GLY A 94 8.59 23.45 4.72
N GLN A 95 7.80 22.75 5.52
CA GLN A 95 8.24 21.59 6.31
C GLN A 95 7.85 20.25 5.69
N GLY A 96 8.20 20.01 4.46
CA GLY A 96 7.94 18.72 3.87
C GLY A 96 7.65 18.82 2.39
N SER A 97 7.75 17.66 1.74
CA SER A 97 7.44 17.51 0.33
C SER A 97 6.01 17.03 0.14
N LYS A 98 5.41 17.40 -0.99
CA LYS A 98 4.09 16.91 -1.39
C LYS A 98 4.21 15.46 -1.82
N ARG A 99 3.35 14.59 -1.26
CA ARG A 99 3.17 13.23 -1.75
C ARG A 99 1.77 13.07 -2.37
N PRO A 100 1.57 12.07 -3.24
CA PRO A 100 0.25 11.83 -3.84
C PRO A 100 -0.82 11.58 -2.79
N VAL A 101 -2.05 12.02 -3.07
CA VAL A 101 -3.18 11.76 -2.18
C VAL A 101 -3.45 10.26 -2.01
N ALA A 102 -3.12 9.44 -3.01
CA ALA A 102 -3.24 7.99 -2.92
C ALA A 102 -2.43 7.41 -1.76
N ASP A 103 -1.22 7.92 -1.53
CA ASP A 103 -0.38 7.46 -0.40
C ASP A 103 -1.03 7.80 0.95
N VAL A 104 -1.69 8.94 1.03
CA VAL A 104 -2.43 9.33 2.24
C VAL A 104 -3.56 8.34 2.52
N PHE A 105 -4.30 7.93 1.48
CA PHE A 105 -5.37 6.94 1.61
C PHE A 105 -4.81 5.58 2.05
N ILE A 106 -3.71 5.14 1.46
CA ILE A 106 -3.07 3.88 1.82
C ILE A 106 -2.62 3.91 3.29
N GLU A 107 -2.01 5.00 3.73
CA GLU A 107 -1.59 5.15 5.13
C GLU A 107 -2.78 5.12 6.08
N ALA A 108 -3.85 5.84 5.77
CA ALA A 108 -5.06 5.87 6.58
C ALA A 108 -5.68 4.48 6.73
N PHE A 109 -5.75 3.74 5.62
CA PHE A 109 -6.25 2.37 5.60
C PHE A 109 -5.37 1.44 6.46
N ALA A 110 -4.05 1.58 6.34
CA ALA A 110 -3.09 0.71 7.03
C ALA A 110 -3.16 0.83 8.55
N LYS A 111 -3.68 1.92 9.08
CA LYS A 111 -3.80 2.11 10.54
C LYS A 111 -4.72 1.11 11.24
N ARG A 112 -5.64 0.48 10.51
CA ARG A 112 -6.48 -0.58 11.07
C ARG A 112 -5.79 -1.94 11.13
N PHE A 113 -4.62 -2.05 10.55
CA PHE A 113 -3.89 -3.30 10.43
C PHE A 113 -2.57 -3.24 11.19
N GLN A 114 -1.75 -4.26 11.06
CA GLN A 114 -0.49 -4.33 11.76
C GLN A 114 0.49 -3.25 11.30
N GLY A 115 0.44 -2.89 10.04
CA GLY A 115 1.27 -1.84 9.45
C GLY A 115 1.30 -1.99 7.94
N LEU A 116 2.32 -1.41 7.32
CA LEU A 116 2.45 -1.30 5.88
C LEU A 116 3.79 -1.88 5.41
N ILE A 117 3.74 -2.71 4.38
CA ILE A 117 4.93 -3.17 3.66
C ILE A 117 5.12 -2.22 2.48
N THR A 118 6.23 -1.46 2.49
CA THR A 118 6.50 -0.43 1.48
C THR A 118 7.99 -0.27 1.23
N ARG A 119 8.36 0.12 0.01
CA ARG A 119 9.73 0.52 -0.33
C ARG A 119 10.05 1.96 0.07
N ASN A 120 9.04 2.74 0.42
CA ASN A 120 9.17 4.18 0.64
C ASN A 120 8.80 4.56 2.08
N PRO A 121 9.57 4.11 3.10
CA PRO A 121 9.18 4.33 4.49
C PRO A 121 9.08 5.80 4.87
N ALA A 122 9.80 6.68 4.19
CA ALA A 122 9.77 8.11 4.48
C ALA A 122 8.40 8.75 4.20
N ASP A 123 7.59 8.13 3.33
CA ASP A 123 6.27 8.65 2.95
C ASP A 123 5.16 8.22 3.91
N PHE A 124 5.44 7.29 4.83
CA PHE A 124 4.43 6.69 5.72
C PHE A 124 4.91 6.73 7.17
N LYS A 125 4.77 7.90 7.80
CA LYS A 125 5.40 8.16 9.11
C LYS A 125 4.52 7.81 10.31
N THR A 126 3.23 7.54 10.12
CA THR A 126 2.30 7.35 11.22
C THR A 126 1.86 5.90 11.43
N VAL A 127 2.45 4.97 10.67
CA VAL A 127 2.17 3.53 10.78
C VAL A 127 3.49 2.76 10.88
N PRO A 128 3.50 1.58 11.52
CA PRO A 128 4.66 0.69 11.44
C PRO A 128 4.92 0.28 9.99
N VAL A 129 6.17 0.26 9.58
CA VAL A 129 6.54 -0.13 8.21
C VAL A 129 7.54 -1.27 8.22
N VAL A 130 7.42 -2.13 7.20
CA VAL A 130 8.40 -3.14 6.83
C VAL A 130 8.90 -2.82 5.44
N VAL A 131 10.21 -2.79 5.26
CA VAL A 131 10.83 -2.51 3.97
C VAL A 131 11.39 -3.82 3.41
N PRO A 132 10.97 -4.20 2.19
CA PRO A 132 11.47 -5.40 1.53
C PRO A 132 12.99 -5.44 1.31
#